data_430f0890c8dddc8aa1841d837978fee0
#
_entry.id   430f0890c8dddc8aa1841d837978fee0
#
_cell.length_a   1.000
_cell.length_b   1.000
_cell.length_c   1.000
_cell.angle_alpha   90.00
_cell.angle_beta   90.00
_cell.angle_gamma   90.00
#
_symmetry.space_group_name_H-M   'P 1'
#
loop_
_entity.id
_entity.type
_entity.pdbx_description
1 polymer ?
#
loop_
_entity_poly.entity_id
_entity_poly.type
_entity_poly.pdbx_seq_one_letter_code
_entity_poly.pdbx_strand_id
1 'polypeptide(L)'
;MKAGKLARTALALTLAGAFCGSAWAEIGADVVERAWKRIATTDGFKVVSINYEKDTAPNAWVKFQSQDNFSVHVTAGLMKILSHEDEIAGVLGHEIGHVRCGHYNEGVQRNVGWAVLGTLLGRAGGLAEAAGTIGINLAESGFSRKQEVEADDYGTDLLVKAGYSPWGLYRAMKSFKDNNLVTQPNGFNSHPPTDRRLQHLSDRAKKLEGQAKSESSSPKATPASAKDEKKAQREDKVAELRRQIKEREKAGK
;
A
#
# COMPACT_ATOMS: atom_id res chain seq x y z
N MET A 1 -1.77 76.15 45.21
CA MET A 1 -2.84 75.23 44.72
C MET A 1 -2.27 74.42 43.59
N LYS A 2 -1.98 73.09 43.83
CA LYS A 2 -1.36 72.17 42.86
C LYS A 2 -2.44 71.28 42.27
N ALA A 3 -2.64 71.35 40.96
CA ALA A 3 -3.54 70.47 40.21
C ALA A 3 -2.79 69.18 39.84
N GLY A 4 -3.28 68.08 40.35
CA GLY A 4 -2.75 66.74 40.00
C GLY A 4 -3.21 66.26 38.66
N LYS A 5 -2.31 65.84 37.81
CA LYS A 5 -2.58 65.16 36.53
C LYS A 5 -2.79 63.68 36.78
N LEU A 6 -3.99 63.16 36.53
CA LEU A 6 -4.28 61.73 36.47
C LEU A 6 -3.77 61.21 35.12
N ALA A 7 -2.78 60.33 35.19
CA ALA A 7 -2.35 59.55 34.03
C ALA A 7 -3.30 58.35 33.82
N ARG A 8 -3.99 58.33 32.68
CA ARG A 8 -4.76 57.19 32.22
C ARG A 8 -3.84 56.24 31.45
N THR A 9 -3.46 55.15 32.11
CA THR A 9 -2.78 54.03 31.46
C THR A 9 -3.79 53.27 30.60
N ALA A 10 -3.64 53.37 29.30
CA ALA A 10 -4.40 52.53 28.35
C ALA A 10 -3.69 51.17 28.29
N LEU A 11 -4.35 50.12 28.78
CA LEU A 11 -3.92 48.75 28.65
C LEU A 11 -4.25 48.27 27.21
N ALA A 12 -3.24 48.23 26.35
CA ALA A 12 -3.38 47.65 25.01
C ALA A 12 -3.38 46.11 25.16
N LEU A 13 -4.57 45.50 25.01
CA LEU A 13 -4.73 44.07 24.87
C LEU A 13 -4.29 43.68 23.47
N THR A 14 -3.04 43.23 23.29
CA THR A 14 -2.61 42.56 22.08
C THR A 14 -3.21 41.16 22.06
N LEU A 15 -4.30 40.98 21.28
CA LEU A 15 -4.74 39.66 20.87
C LEU A 15 -3.63 39.06 19.95
N ALA A 16 -2.74 38.26 20.51
CA ALA A 16 -1.93 37.36 19.74
C ALA A 16 -2.88 36.29 19.20
N GLY A 17 -3.41 36.50 17.99
CA GLY A 17 -4.07 35.48 17.22
C GLY A 17 -3.07 34.34 16.97
N ALA A 18 -3.21 33.27 17.71
CA ALA A 18 -2.54 32.01 17.38
C ALA A 18 -3.10 31.57 16.01
N PHE A 19 -2.39 31.93 14.96
CA PHE A 19 -2.52 31.28 13.67
C PHE A 19 -2.09 29.84 13.90
N CYS A 20 -3.05 28.98 14.24
CA CYS A 20 -2.86 27.55 14.19
C CYS A 20 -2.79 27.17 12.70
N GLY A 21 -1.67 27.52 12.07
CA GLY A 21 -1.27 26.92 10.82
C GLY A 21 -1.10 25.45 11.15
N SER A 22 -1.96 24.59 10.61
CA SER A 22 -1.74 23.17 10.56
C SER A 22 -0.40 22.94 9.85
N ALA A 23 0.69 22.91 10.63
CA ALA A 23 1.94 22.39 10.16
C ALA A 23 1.63 20.93 9.79
N TRP A 24 1.60 20.65 8.51
CA TRP A 24 1.53 19.29 8.00
C TRP A 24 2.73 18.58 8.60
N ALA A 25 2.45 17.64 9.49
CA ALA A 25 3.52 16.89 10.13
C ALA A 25 4.16 16.01 9.06
N GLU A 26 5.39 16.35 8.69
CA GLU A 26 6.22 15.54 7.80
C GLU A 26 6.37 14.14 8.39
N ILE A 27 6.15 13.11 7.59
CA ILE A 27 6.35 11.73 8.02
C ILE A 27 7.85 11.47 8.14
N GLY A 28 8.30 11.10 9.35
CA GLY A 28 9.70 10.72 9.61
C GLY A 28 10.08 9.37 9.02
N ALA A 29 11.37 9.16 8.79
CA ALA A 29 11.89 7.88 8.29
C ALA A 29 11.53 6.70 9.21
N ASP A 30 11.46 6.91 10.52
CA ASP A 30 11.03 5.90 11.49
C ASP A 30 9.59 5.44 11.29
N VAL A 31 8.70 6.35 10.85
CA VAL A 31 7.30 6.02 10.51
C VAL A 31 7.27 5.16 9.25
N VAL A 32 8.05 5.52 8.22
CA VAL A 32 8.17 4.77 6.97
C VAL A 32 8.70 3.36 7.23
N GLU A 33 9.76 3.24 8.05
CA GLU A 33 10.34 1.94 8.42
C GLU A 33 9.35 1.05 9.19
N ARG A 34 8.60 1.61 10.14
CA ARG A 34 7.55 0.86 10.85
C ARG A 34 6.47 0.36 9.90
N ALA A 35 5.96 1.25 9.04
CA ALA A 35 4.94 0.91 8.06
C ALA A 35 5.44 -0.20 7.13
N TRP A 36 6.64 -0.05 6.59
CA TRP A 36 7.25 -1.04 5.71
C TRP A 36 7.42 -2.40 6.38
N LYS A 37 8.04 -2.42 7.56
CA LYS A 37 8.25 -3.67 8.32
C LYS A 37 6.93 -4.40 8.56
N ARG A 38 5.88 -3.65 8.93
CA ARG A 38 4.56 -4.21 9.21
C ARG A 38 3.90 -4.75 7.94
N ILE A 39 3.92 -4.01 6.86
CA ILE A 39 3.38 -4.41 5.55
C ILE A 39 4.13 -5.63 5.02
N ALA A 40 5.46 -5.60 4.97
CA ALA A 40 6.27 -6.69 4.46
C ALA A 40 6.09 -7.98 5.27
N THR A 41 6.06 -7.88 6.61
CA THR A 41 5.84 -9.03 7.49
C THR A 41 4.44 -9.61 7.31
N THR A 42 3.41 -8.78 7.16
CA THR A 42 2.02 -9.21 6.96
C THR A 42 1.85 -9.93 5.62
N ASP A 43 2.54 -9.46 4.59
CA ASP A 43 2.51 -10.05 3.25
C ASP A 43 3.41 -11.30 3.13
N GLY A 44 4.30 -11.53 4.07
CA GLY A 44 5.25 -12.63 4.08
C GLY A 44 6.51 -12.38 3.25
N PHE A 45 6.83 -11.12 2.91
CA PHE A 45 8.09 -10.76 2.31
C PHE A 45 9.22 -10.77 3.34
N LYS A 46 10.41 -11.10 2.86
CA LYS A 46 11.62 -10.78 3.60
C LYS A 46 11.76 -9.25 3.65
N VAL A 47 11.83 -8.71 4.87
CA VAL A 47 12.01 -7.27 5.06
C VAL A 47 13.35 -6.85 4.44
N VAL A 48 13.29 -5.96 3.46
CA VAL A 48 14.45 -5.31 2.84
C VAL A 48 14.49 -3.85 3.29
N SER A 49 15.66 -3.23 3.23
CA SER A 49 15.81 -1.82 3.57
C SER A 49 15.10 -0.93 2.57
N ILE A 50 14.52 0.17 3.05
CA ILE A 50 14.01 1.24 2.19
C ILE A 50 15.16 2.13 1.76
N ASN A 51 15.14 2.54 0.51
CA ASN A 51 16.06 3.54 -0.04
C ASN A 51 15.37 4.90 -0.01
N TYR A 52 15.96 5.83 0.72
CA TYR A 52 15.46 7.21 0.81
C TYR A 52 16.11 8.07 -0.25
N GLU A 53 15.28 8.62 -1.12
CA GLU A 53 15.73 9.49 -2.21
C GLU A 53 15.53 10.96 -1.83
N LYS A 54 16.54 11.80 -2.14
CA LYS A 54 16.51 13.23 -1.81
C LYS A 54 15.62 14.05 -2.74
N ASP A 55 14.94 13.40 -3.69
CA ASP A 55 14.05 14.06 -4.63
C ASP A 55 12.90 14.75 -3.89
N THR A 56 12.59 15.96 -4.32
CA THR A 56 11.47 16.77 -3.79
C THR A 56 10.15 16.46 -4.48
N ALA A 57 10.17 15.75 -5.62
CA ALA A 57 8.95 15.24 -6.25
C ALA A 57 8.39 14.06 -5.44
N PRO A 58 7.11 14.09 -5.05
CA PRO A 58 6.50 13.02 -4.29
C PRO A 58 6.41 11.73 -5.09
N ASN A 59 7.14 10.70 -4.68
CA ASN A 59 7.13 9.39 -5.35
C ASN A 59 7.53 8.25 -4.41
N ALA A 60 7.03 7.04 -4.72
CA ALA A 60 7.59 5.77 -4.24
C ALA A 60 7.57 4.79 -5.41
N TRP A 61 8.52 3.85 -5.43
CA TRP A 61 8.57 2.82 -6.46
C TRP A 61 9.35 1.59 -5.99
N VAL A 62 9.14 0.51 -6.70
CA VAL A 62 9.93 -0.71 -6.57
C VAL A 62 10.91 -0.81 -7.73
N LYS A 63 12.19 -1.00 -7.42
CA LYS A 63 13.18 -1.46 -8.40
C LYS A 63 13.16 -2.97 -8.41
N PHE A 64 12.48 -3.54 -9.40
CA PHE A 64 12.17 -4.95 -9.49
C PHE A 64 13.28 -5.74 -10.20
N GLN A 65 13.68 -6.87 -9.63
CA GLN A 65 14.55 -7.87 -10.25
C GLN A 65 13.83 -9.22 -10.37
N SER A 66 13.14 -9.64 -9.30
CA SER A 66 12.25 -10.80 -9.27
C SER A 66 11.22 -10.61 -8.15
N GLN A 67 10.24 -11.51 -8.04
CA GLN A 67 9.21 -11.42 -6.99
C GLN A 67 9.78 -11.45 -5.57
N ASP A 68 10.93 -12.08 -5.38
CA ASP A 68 11.59 -12.20 -4.08
C ASP A 68 12.85 -11.33 -3.97
N ASN A 69 13.19 -10.59 -5.03
CA ASN A 69 14.35 -9.71 -5.08
C ASN A 69 13.97 -8.37 -5.71
N PHE A 70 13.74 -7.38 -4.86
CA PHE A 70 13.43 -6.00 -5.24
C PHE A 70 13.88 -5.05 -4.13
N SER A 71 14.01 -3.77 -4.47
CA SER A 71 14.23 -2.71 -3.49
C SER A 71 13.09 -1.70 -3.55
N VAL A 72 12.76 -1.13 -2.40
CA VAL A 72 11.72 -0.10 -2.25
C VAL A 72 12.40 1.25 -2.12
N HIS A 73 11.90 2.24 -2.80
CA HIS A 73 12.41 3.60 -2.83
C HIS A 73 11.30 4.58 -2.43
N VAL A 74 11.62 5.56 -1.61
CA VAL A 74 10.70 6.59 -1.12
C VAL A 74 11.38 7.95 -1.18
N THR A 75 10.74 8.95 -1.78
CA THR A 75 11.31 10.29 -1.90
C THR A 75 11.00 11.15 -0.66
N ALA A 76 11.89 12.10 -0.39
CA ALA A 76 11.65 13.14 0.60
C ALA A 76 10.38 13.95 0.30
N GLY A 77 10.08 14.16 -0.99
CA GLY A 77 8.85 14.84 -1.41
C GLY A 77 7.59 14.09 -1.00
N LEU A 78 7.56 12.75 -1.10
CA LEU A 78 6.43 11.95 -0.63
C LEU A 78 6.24 12.08 0.88
N MET A 79 7.31 11.98 1.64
CA MET A 79 7.28 12.08 3.11
C MET A 79 6.72 13.43 3.59
N LYS A 80 6.88 14.51 2.82
CA LYS A 80 6.37 15.85 3.15
C LYS A 80 4.88 16.02 2.93
N ILE A 81 4.28 15.30 2.00
CA ILE A 81 2.86 15.47 1.66
C ILE A 81 1.94 14.50 2.39
N LEU A 82 2.48 13.43 2.96
CA LEU A 82 1.71 12.47 3.75
C LEU A 82 1.73 12.88 5.23
N SER A 83 0.62 12.65 5.92
CA SER A 83 0.44 13.10 7.31
C SER A 83 0.28 11.95 8.30
N HIS A 84 -0.05 10.74 7.82
CA HIS A 84 -0.36 9.60 8.67
C HIS A 84 0.38 8.33 8.23
N GLU A 85 0.72 7.47 9.21
CA GLU A 85 1.41 6.20 8.96
C GLU A 85 0.62 5.28 8.02
N ASP A 86 -0.71 5.27 8.10
CA ASP A 86 -1.53 4.44 7.21
C ASP A 86 -1.55 4.93 5.75
N GLU A 87 -1.25 6.20 5.49
CA GLU A 87 -1.11 6.73 4.13
C GLU A 87 0.15 6.18 3.47
N ILE A 88 1.31 6.25 4.16
CA ILE A 88 2.55 5.65 3.63
C ILE A 88 2.44 4.12 3.55
N ALA A 89 1.80 3.48 4.53
CA ALA A 89 1.52 2.05 4.47
C ALA A 89 0.67 1.69 3.25
N GLY A 90 -0.30 2.55 2.88
CA GLY A 90 -1.12 2.41 1.70
C GLY A 90 -0.33 2.47 0.40
N VAL A 91 0.56 3.47 0.27
CA VAL A 91 1.45 3.59 -0.89
C VAL A 91 2.36 2.38 -1.00
N LEU A 92 3.01 1.97 0.10
CA LEU A 92 3.89 0.79 0.12
C LEU A 92 3.12 -0.51 -0.20
N GLY A 93 1.90 -0.64 0.30
CA GLY A 93 1.02 -1.76 0.00
C GLY A 93 0.62 -1.82 -1.49
N HIS A 94 0.39 -0.67 -2.12
CA HIS A 94 0.12 -0.56 -3.55
C HIS A 94 1.33 -1.00 -4.39
N GLU A 95 2.54 -0.56 -4.04
CA GLU A 95 3.77 -0.98 -4.70
C GLU A 95 3.99 -2.50 -4.61
N ILE A 96 3.73 -3.07 -3.43
CA ILE A 96 3.74 -4.53 -3.23
C ILE A 96 2.65 -5.21 -4.06
N GLY A 97 1.50 -4.59 -4.22
CA GLY A 97 0.42 -5.06 -5.10
C GLY A 97 0.91 -5.28 -6.53
N HIS A 98 1.68 -4.34 -7.09
CA HIS A 98 2.28 -4.52 -8.42
C HIS A 98 3.24 -5.71 -8.49
N VAL A 99 4.04 -5.95 -7.45
CA VAL A 99 4.94 -7.11 -7.37
C VAL A 99 4.13 -8.42 -7.32
N ARG A 100 3.16 -8.50 -6.41
CA ARG A 100 2.37 -9.74 -6.15
C ARG A 100 1.41 -10.08 -7.28
N CYS A 101 0.82 -9.08 -7.93
CA CYS A 101 -0.03 -9.29 -9.10
C CYS A 101 0.78 -9.60 -10.38
N GLY A 102 2.12 -9.57 -10.31
CA GLY A 102 2.99 -9.93 -11.43
C GLY A 102 3.12 -8.87 -12.51
N HIS A 103 2.70 -7.63 -12.25
CA HIS A 103 2.67 -6.54 -13.23
C HIS A 103 4.05 -6.21 -13.81
N TYR A 104 5.11 -6.33 -12.97
CA TYR A 104 6.49 -6.17 -13.43
C TYR A 104 6.92 -7.28 -14.38
N ASN A 105 6.52 -8.54 -14.13
CA ASN A 105 6.82 -9.66 -14.99
C ASN A 105 6.13 -9.51 -16.36
N GLU A 106 4.87 -9.09 -16.38
CA GLU A 106 4.14 -8.80 -17.63
C GLU A 106 4.83 -7.70 -18.45
N GLY A 107 5.30 -6.65 -17.77
CA GLY A 107 6.05 -5.57 -18.40
C GLY A 107 7.38 -6.06 -19.00
N VAL A 108 8.12 -6.87 -18.26
CA VAL A 108 9.37 -7.48 -18.74
C VAL A 108 9.10 -8.35 -19.96
N GLN A 109 8.13 -9.25 -19.91
CA GLN A 109 7.78 -10.14 -21.03
C GLN A 109 7.37 -9.34 -22.28
N ARG A 110 6.60 -8.28 -22.13
CA ARG A 110 6.18 -7.39 -23.22
C ARG A 110 7.38 -6.70 -23.87
N ASN A 111 8.30 -6.18 -23.05
CA ASN A 111 9.49 -5.48 -23.53
C ASN A 111 10.49 -6.44 -24.20
N VAL A 112 10.67 -7.66 -23.67
CA VAL A 112 11.46 -8.73 -24.29
C VAL A 112 10.84 -9.11 -25.64
N GLY A 113 9.52 -9.26 -25.72
CA GLY A 113 8.82 -9.51 -26.97
C GLY A 113 9.09 -8.45 -28.05
N TRP A 114 9.03 -7.16 -27.68
CA TRP A 114 9.37 -6.07 -28.58
C TRP A 114 10.85 -6.04 -28.99
N ALA A 115 11.78 -6.35 -28.06
CA ALA A 115 13.20 -6.42 -28.36
C ALA A 115 13.51 -7.55 -29.35
N VAL A 116 12.92 -8.74 -29.17
CA VAL A 116 13.05 -9.87 -30.10
C VAL A 116 12.47 -9.50 -31.47
N LEU A 117 11.29 -8.90 -31.52
CA LEU A 117 10.70 -8.46 -32.77
C LEU A 117 11.56 -7.39 -33.47
N GLY A 118 12.10 -6.43 -32.72
CA GLY A 118 13.02 -5.42 -33.25
C GLY A 118 14.30 -6.03 -33.82
N THR A 119 14.85 -7.06 -33.17
CA THR A 119 16.01 -7.81 -33.70
C THR A 119 15.68 -8.54 -35.01
N LEU A 120 14.52 -9.21 -35.06
CA LEU A 120 14.03 -9.89 -36.26
C LEU A 120 13.79 -8.92 -37.43
N LEU A 121 13.41 -7.68 -37.15
CA LEU A 121 13.18 -6.62 -38.12
C LEU A 121 14.46 -5.82 -38.49
N GLY A 122 15.64 -6.22 -38.00
CA GLY A 122 16.92 -5.56 -38.29
C GLY A 122 17.08 -4.18 -37.62
N ARG A 123 16.30 -3.87 -36.61
CA ARG A 123 16.32 -2.60 -35.85
C ARG A 123 16.99 -2.72 -34.48
N ALA A 124 17.91 -3.64 -34.30
CA ALA A 124 18.41 -4.01 -33.01
C ALA A 124 19.60 -3.19 -32.50
N GLY A 125 19.43 -2.61 -31.30
CA GLY A 125 20.44 -2.61 -30.24
C GLY A 125 20.35 -3.95 -29.50
N GLY A 126 21.46 -4.51 -29.03
CA GLY A 126 21.51 -5.90 -28.56
C GLY A 126 20.56 -6.25 -27.40
N LEU A 127 20.13 -7.50 -27.33
CA LEU A 127 19.28 -8.10 -26.28
C LEU A 127 19.77 -7.80 -24.84
N ALA A 128 21.09 -7.64 -24.64
CA ALA A 128 21.69 -7.32 -23.35
C ALA A 128 21.41 -5.87 -22.92
N GLU A 129 21.38 -4.93 -23.87
CA GLU A 129 21.07 -3.51 -23.63
C GLU A 129 19.58 -3.33 -23.35
N ALA A 130 18.71 -4.09 -24.01
CA ALA A 130 17.28 -4.14 -23.73
C ALA A 130 16.98 -4.66 -22.32
N ALA A 131 17.67 -5.70 -21.84
CA ALA A 131 17.45 -6.28 -20.52
C ALA A 131 17.83 -5.30 -19.39
N GLY A 132 18.90 -4.50 -19.54
CA GLY A 132 19.29 -3.47 -18.56
C GLY A 132 18.32 -2.29 -18.50
N THR A 133 17.68 -1.96 -19.63
CA THR A 133 16.76 -0.82 -19.76
C THR A 133 15.32 -1.17 -19.35
N ILE A 134 14.96 -2.45 -19.31
CA ILE A 134 13.60 -2.94 -19.01
C ILE A 134 13.11 -2.50 -17.62
N GLY A 135 13.99 -2.54 -16.60
CA GLY A 135 13.61 -2.14 -15.24
C GLY A 135 13.32 -0.64 -15.10
N ILE A 136 13.97 0.20 -15.91
CA ILE A 136 13.80 1.67 -15.86
C ILE A 136 12.54 2.08 -16.64
N ASN A 137 12.27 1.49 -17.78
CA ASN A 137 11.13 1.85 -18.65
C ASN A 137 9.77 1.46 -18.09
N LEU A 138 9.69 0.48 -17.18
CA LEU A 138 8.43 0.10 -16.53
C LEU A 138 7.95 1.15 -15.54
N ALA A 139 8.89 1.78 -14.80
CA ALA A 139 8.57 2.89 -13.93
C ALA A 139 8.17 4.17 -14.71
N GLU A 140 8.71 4.36 -15.93
CA GLU A 140 8.42 5.52 -16.78
C GLU A 140 7.15 5.35 -17.64
N SER A 141 6.84 4.14 -18.10
CA SER A 141 5.69 3.89 -18.98
C SER A 141 4.34 3.77 -18.24
N GLY A 142 4.38 3.63 -16.92
CA GLY A 142 3.21 3.42 -16.08
C GLY A 142 2.55 2.05 -16.30
N PHE A 143 1.58 1.74 -15.45
CA PHE A 143 0.78 0.53 -15.51
C PHE A 143 -0.56 0.80 -16.22
N SER A 144 -1.19 -0.25 -16.72
CA SER A 144 -2.54 -0.12 -17.28
C SER A 144 -3.55 0.18 -16.17
N ARG A 145 -4.69 0.80 -16.54
CA ARG A 145 -5.78 1.08 -15.59
C ARG A 145 -6.26 -0.15 -14.82
N LYS A 146 -6.22 -1.32 -15.44
CA LYS A 146 -6.60 -2.59 -14.80
C LYS A 146 -5.57 -2.98 -13.74
N GLN A 147 -4.28 -2.91 -14.08
CA GLN A 147 -3.18 -3.20 -13.15
C GLN A 147 -3.17 -2.25 -11.95
N GLU A 148 -3.49 -0.95 -12.17
CA GLU A 148 -3.65 0.00 -11.08
C GLU A 148 -4.76 -0.39 -10.11
N VAL A 149 -5.91 -0.81 -10.62
CA VAL A 149 -7.04 -1.27 -9.78
C VAL A 149 -6.70 -2.56 -9.02
N GLU A 150 -6.00 -3.50 -9.66
CA GLU A 150 -5.55 -4.74 -9.02
C GLU A 150 -4.54 -4.45 -7.89
N ALA A 151 -3.62 -3.52 -8.11
CA ALA A 151 -2.67 -3.08 -7.09
C ALA A 151 -3.35 -2.30 -5.96
N ASP A 152 -4.34 -1.45 -6.27
CA ASP A 152 -5.18 -0.74 -5.31
C ASP A 152 -5.95 -1.72 -4.40
N ASP A 153 -6.54 -2.74 -4.97
CA ASP A 153 -7.29 -3.77 -4.24
C ASP A 153 -6.36 -4.57 -3.32
N TYR A 154 -5.24 -5.03 -3.87
CA TYR A 154 -4.25 -5.78 -3.10
C TYR A 154 -3.69 -4.97 -1.93
N GLY A 155 -3.27 -3.74 -2.22
CA GLY A 155 -2.70 -2.83 -1.22
C GLY A 155 -3.68 -2.49 -0.11
N THR A 156 -4.95 -2.24 -0.46
CA THR A 156 -5.99 -1.93 0.53
C THR A 156 -6.30 -3.14 1.42
N ASP A 157 -6.36 -4.36 0.86
CA ASP A 157 -6.54 -5.59 1.64
C ASP A 157 -5.36 -5.86 2.57
N LEU A 158 -4.15 -5.62 2.07
CA LEU A 158 -2.93 -5.76 2.86
C LEU A 158 -2.89 -4.77 4.03
N LEU A 159 -3.33 -3.51 3.82
CA LEU A 159 -3.49 -2.53 4.90
C LEU A 159 -4.35 -3.07 6.03
N VAL A 160 -5.54 -3.58 5.71
CA VAL A 160 -6.48 -4.10 6.72
C VAL A 160 -5.88 -5.30 7.44
N LYS A 161 -5.26 -6.24 6.72
CA LYS A 161 -4.54 -7.38 7.31
C LYS A 161 -3.42 -6.95 8.25
N ALA A 162 -2.73 -5.86 7.90
CA ALA A 162 -1.69 -5.27 8.72
C ALA A 162 -2.24 -4.43 9.89
N GLY A 163 -3.57 -4.30 10.04
CA GLY A 163 -4.23 -3.54 11.09
C GLY A 163 -4.15 -2.03 10.92
N TYR A 164 -4.02 -1.55 9.69
CA TYR A 164 -4.16 -0.15 9.31
C TYR A 164 -5.59 0.17 8.87
N SER A 165 -5.90 1.46 8.75
CA SER A 165 -7.16 1.92 8.20
C SER A 165 -7.29 1.57 6.72
N PRO A 166 -8.42 1.04 6.24
CA PRO A 166 -8.66 0.81 4.81
C PRO A 166 -8.65 2.11 3.97
N TRP A 167 -8.72 3.26 4.64
CA TRP A 167 -8.69 4.57 4.01
C TRP A 167 -7.28 5.10 3.72
N GLY A 168 -6.23 4.41 4.15
CA GLY A 168 -4.85 4.90 4.04
C GLY A 168 -4.47 5.24 2.60
N LEU A 169 -4.62 4.28 1.68
CA LEU A 169 -4.31 4.49 0.25
C LEU A 169 -5.21 5.56 -0.39
N TYR A 170 -6.51 5.57 -0.06
CA TYR A 170 -7.41 6.62 -0.54
C TYR A 170 -6.93 8.01 -0.14
N ARG A 171 -6.55 8.21 1.14
CA ARG A 171 -6.07 9.51 1.64
C ARG A 171 -4.76 9.91 0.96
N ALA A 172 -3.82 8.99 0.79
CA ALA A 172 -2.59 9.24 0.06
C ALA A 172 -2.88 9.71 -1.38
N MET A 173 -3.70 8.97 -2.12
CA MET A 173 -4.09 9.33 -3.50
C MET A 173 -4.84 10.65 -3.59
N LYS A 174 -5.68 10.95 -2.58
CA LYS A 174 -6.38 12.24 -2.49
C LYS A 174 -5.39 13.38 -2.24
N SER A 175 -4.39 13.18 -1.38
CA SER A 175 -3.33 14.17 -1.14
C SER A 175 -2.54 14.47 -2.41
N PHE A 176 -2.20 13.48 -3.23
CA PHE A 176 -1.56 13.69 -4.53
C PHE A 176 -2.43 14.55 -5.45
N LYS A 177 -3.72 14.27 -5.51
CA LYS A 177 -4.65 15.03 -6.35
C LYS A 177 -4.84 16.46 -5.86
N ASP A 178 -5.06 16.66 -4.56
CA ASP A 178 -5.32 17.96 -3.96
C ASP A 178 -4.10 18.90 -4.06
N ASN A 179 -2.89 18.34 -4.05
CA ASN A 179 -1.65 19.10 -4.25
C ASN A 179 -1.27 19.28 -5.74
N ASN A 180 -2.15 18.90 -6.66
CA ASN A 180 -1.96 19.01 -8.11
C ASN A 180 -0.65 18.36 -8.64
N LEU A 181 -0.26 17.25 -8.04
CA LEU A 181 0.99 16.54 -8.33
C LEU A 181 0.89 15.62 -9.56
N VAL A 182 -0.28 15.53 -10.16
CA VAL A 182 -0.59 14.68 -11.32
C VAL A 182 0.01 15.22 -12.61
N THR A 183 0.33 16.51 -12.67
CA THR A 183 0.79 17.21 -13.89
C THR A 183 2.27 17.53 -13.89
N GLN A 184 3.00 17.21 -12.84
CA GLN A 184 4.43 17.46 -12.76
C GLN A 184 5.22 16.41 -13.56
N PRO A 185 6.25 16.80 -14.35
CA PRO A 185 7.03 15.86 -15.17
C PRO A 185 7.70 14.72 -14.38
N ASN A 186 7.92 14.92 -13.09
CA ASN A 186 8.58 13.96 -12.18
C ASN A 186 7.67 13.57 -10.98
N GLY A 187 6.35 13.82 -11.07
CA GLY A 187 5.41 13.43 -10.02
C GLY A 187 4.97 11.97 -10.12
N PHE A 188 3.91 11.62 -9.39
CA PHE A 188 3.34 10.26 -9.35
C PHE A 188 2.67 9.86 -10.69
N ASN A 189 3.37 10.12 -11.82
CA ASN A 189 2.85 9.93 -13.17
C ASN A 189 2.72 8.46 -13.57
N SER A 190 3.49 7.57 -12.94
CA SER A 190 3.38 6.12 -13.14
C SER A 190 2.07 5.55 -12.57
N HIS A 191 1.49 6.22 -11.56
CA HIS A 191 0.28 5.77 -10.82
C HIS A 191 -0.75 6.91 -10.65
N PRO A 192 -1.30 7.51 -11.72
CA PRO A 192 -2.09 8.74 -11.62
C PRO A 192 -3.35 8.55 -10.74
N PRO A 193 -3.60 9.45 -9.77
CA PRO A 193 -4.77 9.42 -8.90
C PRO A 193 -6.02 9.94 -9.63
N THR A 194 -6.56 9.14 -10.53
CA THR A 194 -7.77 9.48 -11.29
C THR A 194 -9.02 9.48 -10.41
N ASP A 195 -10.07 10.23 -10.77
CA ASP A 195 -11.35 10.24 -10.06
C ASP A 195 -11.94 8.83 -9.95
N ARG A 196 -11.77 8.02 -10.98
CA ARG A 196 -12.25 6.64 -11.00
C ARG A 196 -11.52 5.78 -9.96
N ARG A 197 -10.19 5.93 -9.80
CA ARG A 197 -9.43 5.22 -8.76
C ARG A 197 -9.83 5.69 -7.37
N LEU A 198 -9.98 7.00 -7.15
CA LEU A 198 -10.44 7.53 -5.87
C LEU A 198 -11.84 7.01 -5.50
N GLN A 199 -12.77 6.96 -6.46
CA GLN A 199 -14.10 6.38 -6.23
C GLN A 199 -13.98 4.90 -5.87
N HIS A 200 -13.22 4.12 -6.62
CA HIS A 200 -12.98 2.69 -6.36
C HIS A 200 -12.41 2.44 -4.97
N LEU A 201 -11.35 3.18 -4.57
CA LEU A 201 -10.73 3.09 -3.25
C LEU A 201 -11.70 3.46 -2.12
N SER A 202 -12.52 4.50 -2.33
CA SER A 202 -13.56 4.89 -1.37
C SER A 202 -14.59 3.78 -1.16
N ASP A 203 -15.07 3.18 -2.23
CA ASP A 203 -16.08 2.11 -2.16
C ASP A 203 -15.50 0.84 -1.51
N ARG A 204 -14.24 0.51 -1.83
CA ARG A 204 -13.53 -0.60 -1.18
C ARG A 204 -13.32 -0.35 0.30
N ALA A 205 -12.88 0.84 0.70
CA ALA A 205 -12.67 1.18 2.10
C ALA A 205 -13.98 1.07 2.91
N LYS A 206 -15.09 1.60 2.40
CA LYS A 206 -16.43 1.45 3.02
C LYS A 206 -16.83 -0.02 3.21
N LYS A 207 -16.61 -0.84 2.18
CA LYS A 207 -16.93 -2.27 2.23
C LYS A 207 -16.13 -2.97 3.33
N LEU A 208 -14.81 -2.71 3.42
CA LEU A 208 -13.95 -3.32 4.42
C LEU A 208 -14.28 -2.83 5.85
N GLU A 209 -14.61 -1.56 6.03
CA GLU A 209 -15.11 -1.06 7.33
C GLU A 209 -16.43 -1.72 7.74
N GLY A 210 -17.34 -1.94 6.79
CA GLY A 210 -18.60 -2.63 7.04
C GLY A 210 -18.39 -4.08 7.49
N GLN A 211 -17.45 -4.78 6.87
CA GLN A 211 -17.07 -6.15 7.24
C GLN A 211 -16.46 -6.22 8.65
N ALA A 212 -15.52 -5.34 8.96
CA ALA A 212 -14.89 -5.26 10.29
C ALA A 212 -15.91 -4.98 11.40
N LYS A 213 -16.90 -4.12 11.14
CA LYS A 213 -18.00 -3.85 12.09
C LYS A 213 -18.91 -5.05 12.28
N SER A 214 -19.23 -5.80 11.23
CA SER A 214 -20.07 -7.00 11.32
C SER A 214 -19.37 -8.14 12.06
N GLU A 215 -18.06 -8.31 11.87
CA GLU A 215 -17.25 -9.29 12.60
C GLU A 215 -17.11 -8.93 14.10
N SER A 216 -16.98 -7.65 14.42
CA SER A 216 -16.89 -7.18 15.81
C SER A 216 -18.22 -7.25 16.56
N SER A 217 -19.35 -7.22 15.85
CA SER A 217 -20.69 -7.33 16.40
C SER A 217 -21.19 -8.77 16.51
N SER A 218 -20.53 -9.73 15.85
CA SER A 218 -20.80 -11.15 16.04
C SER A 218 -20.23 -11.60 17.38
N PRO A 219 -20.98 -12.35 18.23
CA PRO A 219 -20.44 -12.86 19.49
C PRO A 219 -19.21 -13.71 19.17
N LYS A 220 -18.05 -13.27 19.66
CA LYS A 220 -16.79 -14.03 19.59
C LYS A 220 -17.07 -15.42 20.14
N ALA A 221 -17.06 -16.45 19.30
CA ALA A 221 -17.06 -17.82 19.77
C ALA A 221 -15.92 -17.95 20.78
N THR A 222 -16.27 -18.30 22.00
CA THR A 222 -15.31 -18.47 23.10
C THR A 222 -14.25 -19.49 22.65
N PRO A 223 -12.97 -19.31 22.99
CA PRO A 223 -11.90 -20.25 22.59
C PRO A 223 -12.16 -21.72 22.99
N ALA A 224 -13.09 -21.96 23.92
CA ALA A 224 -13.60 -23.27 24.29
C ALA A 224 -14.41 -23.92 23.16
N SER A 225 -15.34 -23.16 22.51
CA SER A 225 -16.22 -23.74 21.48
C SER A 225 -15.44 -24.14 20.22
N ALA A 226 -14.43 -23.37 19.83
CA ALA A 226 -13.59 -23.69 18.66
C ALA A 226 -12.68 -24.92 18.88
N LYS A 227 -12.32 -25.24 20.14
CA LYS A 227 -11.61 -26.48 20.48
C LYS A 227 -12.55 -27.68 20.46
N ASP A 228 -13.77 -27.50 20.92
CA ASP A 228 -14.79 -28.55 20.98
C ASP A 228 -15.30 -28.90 19.57
N GLU A 229 -15.50 -27.91 18.69
CA GLU A 229 -15.84 -28.14 17.29
C GLU A 229 -14.72 -28.88 16.52
N LYS A 230 -13.44 -28.46 16.70
CA LYS A 230 -12.29 -29.18 16.12
C LYS A 230 -12.11 -30.58 16.67
N LYS A 231 -12.47 -30.82 17.93
CA LYS A 231 -12.45 -32.15 18.54
C LYS A 231 -13.57 -33.02 17.97
N ALA A 232 -14.79 -32.51 17.88
CA ALA A 232 -15.93 -33.21 17.28
C ALA A 232 -15.66 -33.59 15.82
N GLN A 233 -15.15 -32.65 14.98
CA GLN A 233 -14.77 -32.93 13.60
C GLN A 233 -13.66 -33.99 13.45
N ARG A 234 -12.71 -34.04 14.40
CA ARG A 234 -11.68 -35.09 14.43
C ARG A 234 -12.25 -36.45 14.81
N GLU A 235 -13.16 -36.48 15.79
CA GLU A 235 -13.81 -37.72 16.24
C GLU A 235 -14.71 -38.30 15.14
N ASP A 236 -15.48 -37.48 14.42
CA ASP A 236 -16.28 -37.88 13.25
C ASP A 236 -15.41 -38.45 12.13
N LYS A 237 -14.30 -37.80 11.82
CA LYS A 237 -13.37 -38.27 10.77
C LYS A 237 -12.68 -39.60 11.16
N VAL A 238 -12.36 -39.79 12.44
CA VAL A 238 -11.81 -41.06 12.94
C VAL A 238 -12.86 -42.17 12.89
N ALA A 239 -14.12 -41.88 13.25
CA ALA A 239 -15.24 -42.82 13.17
C ALA A 239 -15.49 -43.28 11.73
N GLU A 240 -15.49 -42.36 10.77
CA GLU A 240 -15.67 -42.67 9.35
C GLU A 240 -14.52 -43.51 8.79
N LEU A 241 -13.26 -43.19 9.14
CA LEU A 241 -12.11 -44.02 8.74
C LEU A 241 -12.18 -45.44 9.32
N ARG A 242 -12.58 -45.61 10.56
CA ARG A 242 -12.80 -46.93 11.18
C ARG A 242 -13.89 -47.72 10.48
N ARG A 243 -14.97 -47.07 10.02
CA ARG A 243 -16.03 -47.71 9.25
C ARG A 243 -15.50 -48.22 7.91
N GLN A 244 -14.76 -47.40 7.18
CA GLN A 244 -14.15 -47.76 5.88
C GLN A 244 -13.14 -48.91 6.00
N ILE A 245 -12.33 -48.94 7.07
CA ILE A 245 -11.41 -50.06 7.32
C ILE A 245 -12.20 -51.37 7.53
N LYS A 246 -13.24 -51.35 8.37
CA LYS A 246 -14.10 -52.50 8.64
C LYS A 246 -14.82 -53.04 7.41
N GLU A 247 -15.25 -52.14 6.54
CA GLU A 247 -15.86 -52.52 5.24
C GLU A 247 -14.86 -53.18 4.27
N ARG A 248 -13.61 -52.65 4.25
CA ARG A 248 -12.51 -53.28 3.47
C ARG A 248 -12.08 -54.64 3.99
N GLU A 249 -12.04 -54.84 5.30
CA GLU A 249 -11.75 -56.12 5.92
C GLU A 249 -12.86 -57.16 5.62
N LYS A 250 -14.12 -56.73 5.52
CA LYS A 250 -15.23 -57.63 5.13
C LYS A 250 -15.24 -57.97 3.64
N ALA A 251 -14.79 -57.07 2.78
CA ALA A 251 -14.74 -57.25 1.34
C ALA A 251 -13.50 -58.08 0.86
N GLY A 252 -12.52 -58.23 1.72
CA GLY A 252 -11.28 -59.02 1.43
C GLY A 252 -11.32 -60.46 1.91
N LYS A 253 -12.46 -60.91 2.40
CA LYS A 253 -12.78 -62.34 2.68
C LYS A 253 -13.76 -62.84 1.64
#